data_fe56a13306e397c49a45ab8bc8114b91
#
_entry.id   fe56a13306e397c49a45ab8bc8114b91
#
_cell.length_a   1.000
_cell.length_b   1.000
_cell.length_c   1.000
_cell.angle_alpha   90.00
_cell.angle_beta   90.00
_cell.angle_gamma   90.00
#
_symmetry.space_group_name_H-M   'P 1'
#
loop_
_entity.id
_entity.type
_entity.pdbx_description
1 polymer ?
#
loop_
_entity_poly.entity_id
_entity_poly.type
_entity_poly.pdbx_seq_one_letter_code
_entity_poly.pdbx_strand_id
1 'polypeptide(L)'
;MEALSGRLTVLREFRTTDLDDYLAIAGDDRVTTWMAFDSYDRAKAEQSLAAIVARSAQENRPDYMLAVTRPDDDRVIGFGRIAPSGSWTAKLGYAIGADHWGHGYATDAARVLLGFAFGPLGRHRVTAAIGPENEASIGVVKRLGFTYEGHLREHVFTNGAWRDSLLYSLLQPEHTD
;
A
#
# COMPACT_ATOMS: atom_id res chain seq x y z
N MET A 1 -3.92 -16.24 -2.71
CA MET A 1 -3.61 -16.01 -4.13
C MET A 1 -2.15 -16.35 -4.41
N GLU A 2 -1.76 -16.53 -5.68
CA GLU A 2 -0.35 -16.63 -6.05
C GLU A 2 0.39 -15.34 -5.78
N ALA A 3 1.69 -15.46 -5.49
CA ALA A 3 2.53 -14.28 -5.29
C ALA A 3 2.69 -13.50 -6.60
N LEU A 4 2.70 -12.18 -6.50
CA LEU A 4 2.89 -11.28 -7.63
C LEU A 4 4.36 -10.84 -7.64
N SER A 5 5.05 -11.02 -8.75
CA SER A 5 6.47 -10.71 -8.88
C SER A 5 6.68 -9.40 -9.61
N GLY A 6 7.42 -8.49 -9.00
CA GLY A 6 8.00 -7.31 -9.61
C GLY A 6 9.46 -7.54 -10.02
N ARG A 7 10.17 -6.47 -10.32
CA ARG A 7 11.61 -6.52 -10.65
C ARG A 7 12.49 -6.56 -9.39
N LEU A 8 12.03 -5.90 -8.33
CA LEU A 8 12.75 -5.73 -7.06
C LEU A 8 12.00 -6.34 -5.88
N THR A 9 10.71 -6.62 -6.03
CA THR A 9 9.83 -7.05 -4.96
C THR A 9 8.98 -8.25 -5.35
N VAL A 10 8.58 -9.01 -4.34
CA VAL A 10 7.54 -10.04 -4.44
C VAL A 10 6.43 -9.65 -3.47
N LEU A 11 5.19 -9.65 -3.93
CA LEU A 11 4.02 -9.37 -3.12
C LEU A 11 3.26 -10.68 -2.87
N ARG A 12 3.10 -11.05 -1.62
CA ARG A 12 2.40 -12.26 -1.19
C ARG A 12 1.39 -11.98 -0.09
N GLU A 13 0.52 -12.93 0.15
CA GLU A 13 -0.35 -12.88 1.33
C GLU A 13 0.49 -12.85 2.61
N PHE A 14 0.00 -12.09 3.61
CA PHE A 14 0.56 -12.12 4.94
C PHE A 14 0.34 -13.48 5.62
N ARG A 15 1.30 -13.85 6.46
CA ARG A 15 1.27 -15.02 7.33
C ARG A 15 1.29 -14.57 8.79
N THR A 16 0.78 -15.37 9.67
CA THR A 16 0.86 -15.09 11.13
C THR A 16 2.30 -14.99 11.63
N THR A 17 3.23 -15.66 10.95
CA THR A 17 4.67 -15.63 11.25
C THR A 17 5.35 -14.33 10.88
N ASP A 18 4.69 -13.43 10.13
CA ASP A 18 5.24 -12.14 9.72
C ASP A 18 5.12 -11.04 10.80
N LEU A 19 4.67 -11.39 12.03
CA LEU A 19 4.32 -10.41 13.06
C LEU A 19 5.47 -9.47 13.42
N ASP A 20 6.67 -9.99 13.59
CA ASP A 20 7.81 -9.16 14.01
C ASP A 20 8.22 -8.17 12.91
N ASP A 21 8.27 -8.62 11.66
CA ASP A 21 8.56 -7.75 10.52
C ASP A 21 7.43 -6.72 10.30
N TYR A 22 6.15 -7.15 10.44
CA TYR A 22 5.00 -6.25 10.33
C TYR A 22 5.00 -5.18 11.42
N LEU A 23 5.29 -5.55 12.67
CA LEU A 23 5.42 -4.62 13.79
C LEU A 23 6.57 -3.63 13.57
N ALA A 24 7.70 -4.09 13.05
CA ALA A 24 8.84 -3.22 12.74
C ALA A 24 8.49 -2.11 11.73
N ILE A 25 7.47 -2.32 10.91
CA ILE A 25 6.99 -1.32 9.94
C ILE A 25 5.82 -0.51 10.51
N ALA A 26 4.78 -1.20 11.02
CA ALA A 26 3.54 -0.55 11.49
C ALA A 26 3.71 0.13 12.87
N GLY A 27 4.78 -0.17 13.59
CA GLY A 27 5.14 0.47 14.86
C GLY A 27 6.21 1.56 14.73
N ASP A 28 6.73 1.82 13.54
CA ASP A 28 7.77 2.83 13.31
C ASP A 28 7.14 4.18 12.97
N ASP A 29 7.33 5.17 13.85
CA ASP A 29 6.79 6.53 13.68
C ASP A 29 7.27 7.20 12.38
N ARG A 30 8.46 6.86 11.89
CA ARG A 30 8.97 7.36 10.61
C ARG A 30 8.07 6.96 9.44
N VAL A 31 7.47 5.77 9.51
CA VAL A 31 6.55 5.22 8.50
C VAL A 31 5.12 5.68 8.75
N THR A 32 4.63 5.52 10.00
CA THR A 32 3.23 5.73 10.33
C THR A 32 2.82 7.20 10.33
N THR A 33 3.78 8.13 10.45
CA THR A 33 3.51 9.56 10.25
C THR A 33 2.81 9.85 8.90
N TRP A 34 2.99 8.99 7.91
CA TRP A 34 2.38 9.11 6.59
C TRP A 34 1.13 8.25 6.38
N MET A 35 0.78 7.44 7.38
CA MET A 35 -0.35 6.51 7.28
C MET A 35 -1.64 7.13 7.82
N ALA A 36 -2.76 6.45 7.57
CA ALA A 36 -4.07 6.79 8.11
C ALA A 36 -4.34 6.08 9.45
N PHE A 37 -3.28 5.69 10.15
CA PHE A 37 -3.34 5.06 11.48
C PHE A 37 -2.10 5.43 12.29
N ASP A 38 -2.24 5.42 13.61
CA ASP A 38 -1.16 5.69 14.55
C ASP A 38 -0.26 4.45 14.71
N SER A 39 0.98 4.65 15.16
CA SER A 39 1.94 3.56 15.37
C SER A 39 1.37 2.47 16.27
N TYR A 40 1.57 1.23 15.88
CA TYR A 40 1.07 0.07 16.60
C TYR A 40 2.05 -0.38 17.68
N ASP A 41 1.51 -0.72 18.83
CA ASP A 41 2.18 -1.61 19.77
C ASP A 41 2.04 -3.08 19.29
N ARG A 42 2.72 -4.01 19.99
CA ARG A 42 2.68 -5.45 19.64
C ARG A 42 1.25 -6.01 19.63
N ALA A 43 0.45 -5.68 20.63
CA ALA A 43 -0.91 -6.21 20.74
C ALA A 43 -1.79 -5.74 19.57
N LYS A 44 -1.65 -4.47 19.18
CA LYS A 44 -2.37 -3.90 18.04
C LYS A 44 -1.89 -4.47 16.71
N ALA A 45 -0.57 -4.67 16.55
CA ALA A 45 0.00 -5.30 15.36
C ALA A 45 -0.48 -6.75 15.20
N GLU A 46 -0.49 -7.52 16.29
CA GLU A 46 -0.99 -8.91 16.30
C GLU A 46 -2.48 -8.96 15.90
N GLN A 47 -3.32 -8.12 16.50
CA GLN A 47 -4.74 -8.03 16.15
C GLN A 47 -4.94 -7.63 14.68
N SER A 48 -4.18 -6.65 14.19
CA SER A 48 -4.26 -6.17 12.82
C SER A 48 -3.82 -7.25 11.83
N LEU A 49 -2.67 -7.90 12.09
CA LEU A 49 -2.16 -8.98 11.24
C LEU A 49 -3.12 -10.17 11.18
N ALA A 50 -3.67 -10.59 12.32
CA ALA A 50 -4.67 -11.67 12.37
C ALA A 50 -5.91 -11.31 11.51
N ALA A 51 -6.37 -10.07 11.57
CA ALA A 51 -7.48 -9.60 10.75
C ALA A 51 -7.12 -9.58 9.24
N ILE A 52 -5.90 -9.20 8.87
CA ILE A 52 -5.42 -9.23 7.48
C ILE A 52 -5.41 -10.67 6.97
N VAL A 53 -4.81 -11.61 7.72
CA VAL A 53 -4.75 -13.03 7.36
C VAL A 53 -6.16 -13.63 7.24
N ALA A 54 -7.07 -13.31 8.17
CA ALA A 54 -8.45 -13.80 8.10
C ALA A 54 -9.20 -13.28 6.88
N ARG A 55 -8.99 -12.00 6.49
CA ARG A 55 -9.59 -11.42 5.28
C ARG A 55 -9.04 -12.02 4.00
N SER A 56 -7.76 -12.38 3.96
CA SER A 56 -7.14 -12.95 2.76
C SER A 56 -7.75 -14.30 2.34
N ALA A 57 -8.34 -15.02 3.29
CA ALA A 57 -9.03 -16.29 3.05
C ALA A 57 -10.48 -16.13 2.52
N GLN A 58 -11.02 -14.90 2.49
CA GLN A 58 -12.40 -14.66 2.04
C GLN A 58 -12.47 -14.59 0.51
N GLU A 59 -13.47 -15.20 -0.08
CA GLU A 59 -13.71 -15.16 -1.53
C GLU A 59 -14.02 -13.73 -2.01
N ASN A 60 -14.87 -12.99 -1.29
CA ASN A 60 -15.27 -11.61 -1.57
C ASN A 60 -14.63 -10.64 -0.56
N ARG A 61 -13.32 -10.55 -0.56
CA ARG A 61 -12.61 -9.68 0.38
C ARG A 61 -12.70 -8.19 0.00
N PRO A 62 -12.78 -7.30 1.00
CA PRO A 62 -12.93 -5.87 0.75
C PRO A 62 -11.65 -5.22 0.21
N ASP A 63 -10.50 -5.85 0.43
CA ASP A 63 -9.20 -5.37 -0.01
C ASP A 63 -8.17 -6.50 -0.13
N TYR A 64 -7.09 -6.18 -0.84
CA TYR A 64 -5.91 -7.02 -1.02
C TYR A 64 -4.74 -6.34 -0.32
N MET A 65 -4.50 -6.73 0.94
CA MET A 65 -3.38 -6.28 1.74
C MET A 65 -2.26 -7.32 1.65
N LEU A 66 -1.18 -6.99 0.96
CA LEU A 66 -0.09 -7.92 0.65
C LEU A 66 1.20 -7.49 1.35
N ALA A 67 1.94 -8.48 1.84
CA ALA A 67 3.31 -8.29 2.30
C ALA A 67 4.22 -8.05 1.10
N VAL A 68 5.11 -7.08 1.22
CA VAL A 68 6.18 -6.81 0.24
C VAL A 68 7.46 -7.43 0.78
N THR A 69 8.06 -8.33 0.00
CA THR A 69 9.34 -8.99 0.29
C THR A 69 10.31 -8.76 -0.87
N ARG A 70 11.56 -9.20 -0.74
CA ARG A 70 12.52 -9.25 -1.83
C ARG A 70 12.51 -10.64 -2.49
N PRO A 71 12.96 -10.77 -3.74
CA PRO A 71 12.99 -12.08 -4.42
C PRO A 71 13.90 -13.12 -3.75
N ASP A 72 14.93 -12.66 -3.06
CA ASP A 72 15.98 -13.46 -2.40
C ASP A 72 15.77 -13.63 -0.88
N ASP A 73 14.78 -12.95 -0.32
CA ASP A 73 14.53 -12.91 1.12
C ASP A 73 13.03 -12.78 1.40
N ASP A 74 12.43 -13.79 2.03
CA ASP A 74 11.00 -13.83 2.33
C ASP A 74 10.58 -12.93 3.53
N ARG A 75 11.54 -12.19 4.13
CA ARG A 75 11.25 -11.21 5.18
C ARG A 75 10.43 -10.05 4.64
N VAL A 76 9.47 -9.59 5.44
CA VAL A 76 8.59 -8.48 5.05
C VAL A 76 9.34 -7.15 5.23
N ILE A 77 9.53 -6.44 4.14
CA ILE A 77 10.14 -5.10 4.11
C ILE A 77 9.13 -3.97 3.94
N GLY A 78 7.87 -4.31 3.73
CA GLY A 78 6.79 -3.35 3.50
C GLY A 78 5.44 -4.04 3.32
N PHE A 79 4.45 -3.26 2.99
CA PHE A 79 3.14 -3.77 2.58
C PHE A 79 2.54 -2.91 1.48
N GLY A 80 1.67 -3.53 0.70
CA GLY A 80 0.91 -2.87 -0.34
C GLY A 80 -0.55 -3.25 -0.28
N ARG A 81 -1.43 -2.34 -0.70
CA ARG A 81 -2.87 -2.53 -0.62
C ARG A 81 -3.55 -2.05 -1.89
N ILE A 82 -4.42 -2.89 -2.43
CA ILE A 82 -5.45 -2.49 -3.40
C ILE A 82 -6.81 -2.72 -2.75
N ALA A 83 -7.59 -1.65 -2.64
CA ALA A 83 -8.93 -1.68 -2.09
C ALA A 83 -9.95 -1.30 -3.18
N PRO A 84 -10.71 -2.26 -3.72
CA PRO A 84 -11.82 -1.97 -4.62
C PRO A 84 -12.77 -0.95 -4.00
N SER A 85 -13.24 0.02 -4.80
CA SER A 85 -14.13 1.10 -4.40
C SER A 85 -15.18 1.28 -5.49
N GLY A 86 -16.32 0.59 -5.36
CA GLY A 86 -17.28 0.42 -6.43
C GLY A 86 -16.84 -0.58 -7.50
N SER A 87 -17.53 -0.61 -8.63
CA SER A 87 -17.35 -1.66 -9.65
C SER A 87 -16.05 -1.49 -10.46
N TRP A 88 -15.61 -0.25 -10.71
CA TRP A 88 -14.56 0.04 -11.70
C TRP A 88 -13.35 0.78 -11.11
N THR A 89 -13.38 1.07 -9.81
CA THR A 89 -12.33 1.85 -9.17
C THR A 89 -11.66 1.08 -8.04
N ALA A 90 -10.42 1.45 -7.73
CA ALA A 90 -9.70 0.97 -6.56
C ALA A 90 -8.84 2.08 -5.94
N LYS A 91 -8.50 1.90 -4.67
CA LYS A 91 -7.55 2.76 -3.95
C LYS A 91 -6.24 2.01 -3.76
N LEU A 92 -5.13 2.65 -4.11
CA LEU A 92 -3.78 2.18 -3.89
C LEU A 92 -3.25 2.73 -2.57
N GLY A 93 -2.64 1.88 -1.76
CA GLY A 93 -1.84 2.23 -0.61
C GLY A 93 -0.58 1.38 -0.54
N TYR A 94 0.51 1.90 0.01
CA TYR A 94 1.75 1.16 0.24
C TYR A 94 2.56 1.82 1.35
N ALA A 95 3.38 1.02 1.99
CA ALA A 95 4.43 1.47 2.89
C ALA A 95 5.64 0.55 2.78
N ILE A 96 6.82 1.13 2.88
CA ILE A 96 8.10 0.40 2.99
C ILE A 96 8.73 0.80 4.33
N GLY A 97 9.28 -0.16 5.04
CA GLY A 97 10.02 0.08 6.28
C GLY A 97 11.14 1.10 6.08
N ALA A 98 11.34 1.99 7.04
CA ALA A 98 12.24 3.13 6.89
C ALA A 98 13.67 2.72 6.53
N ASP A 99 14.14 1.59 7.03
CA ASP A 99 15.49 1.07 6.77
C ASP A 99 15.67 0.53 5.34
N HIS A 100 14.57 0.45 4.58
CA HIS A 100 14.53 -0.01 3.18
C HIS A 100 14.18 1.10 2.17
N TRP A 101 14.16 2.36 2.60
CA TRP A 101 13.90 3.50 1.71
C TRP A 101 15.06 3.73 0.73
N GLY A 102 14.78 4.45 -0.35
CA GLY A 102 15.79 4.82 -1.35
C GLY A 102 16.15 3.74 -2.38
N HIS A 103 15.63 2.51 -2.26
CA HIS A 103 15.98 1.37 -3.12
C HIS A 103 14.98 1.11 -4.26
N GLY A 104 13.94 1.94 -4.41
CA GLY A 104 12.93 1.77 -5.46
C GLY A 104 11.82 0.76 -5.15
N TYR A 105 11.84 0.11 -3.99
CA TYR A 105 10.85 -0.92 -3.61
C TYR A 105 9.42 -0.42 -3.63
N ALA A 106 9.16 0.81 -3.17
CA ALA A 106 7.81 1.38 -3.18
C ALA A 106 7.26 1.54 -4.60
N THR A 107 8.10 2.01 -5.54
CA THR A 107 7.71 2.16 -6.95
C THR A 107 7.45 0.82 -7.60
N ASP A 108 8.30 -0.17 -7.33
CA ASP A 108 8.17 -1.51 -7.89
C ASP A 108 6.92 -2.23 -7.35
N ALA A 109 6.72 -2.22 -6.03
CA ALA A 109 5.55 -2.80 -5.39
C ALA A 109 4.23 -2.14 -5.86
N ALA A 110 4.22 -0.81 -6.00
CA ALA A 110 3.06 -0.09 -6.51
C ALA A 110 2.77 -0.43 -7.97
N ARG A 111 3.80 -0.61 -8.83
CA ARG A 111 3.63 -1.06 -10.23
C ARG A 111 2.99 -2.46 -10.28
N VAL A 112 3.47 -3.39 -9.47
CA VAL A 112 2.90 -4.75 -9.36
C VAL A 112 1.42 -4.70 -8.96
N LEU A 113 1.08 -3.86 -7.97
CA LEU A 113 -0.31 -3.68 -7.53
C LEU A 113 -1.20 -3.06 -8.62
N LEU A 114 -0.66 -2.14 -9.43
CA LEU A 114 -1.39 -1.56 -10.57
C LEU A 114 -1.67 -2.61 -11.64
N GLY A 115 -0.68 -3.41 -12.01
CA GLY A 115 -0.89 -4.54 -12.94
C GLY A 115 -1.96 -5.51 -12.44
N PHE A 116 -1.97 -5.82 -11.14
CA PHE A 116 -3.02 -6.63 -10.52
C PHE A 116 -4.39 -5.95 -10.54
N ALA A 117 -4.45 -4.64 -10.28
CA ALA A 117 -5.70 -3.89 -10.26
C ALA A 117 -6.33 -3.78 -11.65
N PHE A 118 -5.53 -3.43 -12.67
CA PHE A 118 -6.03 -3.24 -14.03
C PHE A 118 -6.27 -4.56 -14.78
N GLY A 119 -5.44 -5.57 -14.54
CA GLY A 119 -5.58 -6.90 -15.12
C GLY A 119 -6.58 -7.78 -14.38
N PRO A 120 -6.14 -8.62 -13.41
CA PRO A 120 -7.02 -9.60 -12.76
C PRO A 120 -8.26 -9.03 -12.07
N LEU A 121 -8.17 -7.83 -11.49
CA LEU A 121 -9.32 -7.19 -10.83
C LEU A 121 -10.21 -6.38 -11.78
N GLY A 122 -9.78 -6.14 -13.03
CA GLY A 122 -10.55 -5.43 -14.05
C GLY A 122 -10.92 -3.99 -13.66
N ARG A 123 -10.07 -3.31 -12.89
CA ARG A 123 -10.34 -1.91 -12.52
C ARG A 123 -10.02 -0.99 -13.70
N HIS A 124 -10.82 0.04 -13.86
CA HIS A 124 -10.60 1.07 -14.89
C HIS A 124 -9.79 2.26 -14.34
N ARG A 125 -9.88 2.50 -13.02
CA ARG A 125 -9.26 3.66 -12.37
C ARG A 125 -8.70 3.27 -11.01
N VAL A 126 -7.46 3.68 -10.76
CA VAL A 126 -6.82 3.56 -9.45
C VAL A 126 -6.49 4.95 -8.91
N THR A 127 -6.82 5.20 -7.65
CA THR A 127 -6.52 6.45 -6.96
C THR A 127 -5.53 6.25 -5.83
N ALA A 128 -4.74 7.28 -5.54
CA ALA A 128 -3.89 7.37 -4.37
C ALA A 128 -4.09 8.73 -3.69
N ALA A 129 -4.31 8.74 -2.39
CA ALA A 129 -4.40 9.95 -1.58
C ALA A 129 -3.14 10.05 -0.72
N ILE A 130 -2.37 11.12 -0.89
CA ILE A 130 -1.03 11.27 -0.32
C ILE A 130 -0.97 12.57 0.46
N GLY A 131 -0.38 12.54 1.67
CA GLY A 131 -0.14 13.77 2.45
C GLY A 131 0.69 14.77 1.66
N PRO A 132 0.36 16.08 1.70
CA PRO A 132 1.02 17.10 0.88
C PRO A 132 2.54 17.17 1.06
N GLU A 133 3.02 16.84 2.25
CA GLU A 133 4.45 16.88 2.60
C GLU A 133 5.19 15.56 2.33
N ASN A 134 4.48 14.51 1.90
CA ASN A 134 5.08 13.21 1.57
C ASN A 134 5.66 13.21 0.15
N GLU A 135 6.73 13.98 -0.04
CA GLU A 135 7.40 14.12 -1.34
C GLU A 135 7.87 12.77 -1.92
N ALA A 136 8.26 11.84 -1.06
CA ALA A 136 8.70 10.50 -1.47
C ALA A 136 7.55 9.74 -2.18
N SER A 137 6.36 9.67 -1.57
CA SER A 137 5.19 9.03 -2.17
C SER A 137 4.65 9.80 -3.39
N ILE A 138 4.70 11.14 -3.36
CA ILE A 138 4.37 11.96 -4.55
C ILE A 138 5.31 11.61 -5.71
N GLY A 139 6.60 11.44 -5.44
CA GLY A 139 7.58 11.00 -6.44
C GLY A 139 7.28 9.61 -7.00
N VAL A 140 6.79 8.68 -6.18
CA VAL A 140 6.39 7.33 -6.63
C VAL A 140 5.23 7.42 -7.62
N VAL A 141 4.13 8.06 -7.25
CA VAL A 141 2.94 8.12 -8.12
C VAL A 141 3.20 8.90 -9.41
N LYS A 142 4.01 9.95 -9.37
CA LYS A 142 4.43 10.68 -10.59
C LYS A 142 5.24 9.79 -11.55
N ARG A 143 6.19 8.98 -11.02
CA ARG A 143 6.96 8.03 -11.86
C ARG A 143 6.08 6.93 -12.47
N LEU A 144 4.96 6.59 -11.82
CA LEU A 144 3.99 5.61 -12.31
C LEU A 144 2.93 6.21 -13.25
N GLY A 145 3.03 7.50 -13.59
CA GLY A 145 2.15 8.16 -14.54
C GLY A 145 0.83 8.68 -13.97
N PHE A 146 0.68 8.73 -12.65
CA PHE A 146 -0.53 9.28 -12.04
C PHE A 146 -0.68 10.78 -12.33
N THR A 147 -1.90 11.19 -12.60
CA THR A 147 -2.31 12.59 -12.76
C THR A 147 -2.82 13.15 -11.43
N TYR A 148 -2.40 14.36 -11.09
CA TYR A 148 -2.93 15.09 -9.94
C TYR A 148 -4.36 15.58 -10.23
N GLU A 149 -5.29 15.37 -9.30
CA GLU A 149 -6.70 15.74 -9.50
C GLU A 149 -7.23 16.78 -8.51
N GLY A 150 -6.59 16.94 -7.37
CA GLY A 150 -7.04 17.94 -6.41
C GLY A 150 -6.53 17.77 -5.00
N HIS A 151 -6.87 18.75 -4.16
CA HIS A 151 -6.53 18.82 -2.76
C HIS A 151 -7.78 18.50 -1.91
N LEU A 152 -7.67 17.47 -1.10
CA LEU A 152 -8.71 17.04 -0.17
C LEU A 152 -8.39 17.62 1.22
N ARG A 153 -9.16 18.62 1.65
CA ARG A 153 -8.98 19.23 2.96
C ARG A 153 -9.55 18.33 4.05
N GLU A 154 -8.85 18.23 5.19
CA GLU A 154 -9.28 17.46 6.37
C GLU A 154 -9.75 16.03 6.01
N HIS A 155 -8.98 15.36 5.15
CA HIS A 155 -9.35 14.07 4.58
C HIS A 155 -9.10 12.89 5.53
N VAL A 156 -8.09 12.97 6.39
CA VAL A 156 -7.69 11.91 7.31
C VAL A 156 -7.52 12.45 8.71
N PHE A 157 -8.14 11.78 9.71
CA PHE A 157 -7.89 12.05 11.12
C PHE A 157 -6.93 11.01 11.67
N THR A 158 -5.76 11.43 12.16
CA THR A 158 -4.74 10.55 12.73
C THR A 158 -3.77 11.34 13.60
N ASN A 159 -3.19 10.74 14.62
CA ASN A 159 -2.33 11.38 15.60
C ASN A 159 -3.00 12.63 16.22
N GLY A 160 -4.32 12.55 16.51
CA GLY A 160 -5.08 13.61 17.13
C GLY A 160 -5.36 14.86 16.28
N ALA A 161 -5.09 14.82 14.96
CA ALA A 161 -5.28 15.95 14.07
C ALA A 161 -5.90 15.54 12.71
N TRP A 162 -6.64 16.48 12.12
CA TRP A 162 -7.06 16.37 10.72
C TRP A 162 -5.89 16.71 9.80
N ARG A 163 -5.76 15.92 8.73
CA ARG A 163 -4.73 16.10 7.71
C ARG A 163 -5.32 16.12 6.30
N ASP A 164 -4.76 16.97 5.49
CA ASP A 164 -5.08 17.08 4.07
C ASP A 164 -4.46 15.94 3.27
N SER A 165 -4.98 15.71 2.07
CA SER A 165 -4.37 14.80 1.10
C SER A 165 -4.41 15.40 -0.31
N LEU A 166 -3.39 15.11 -1.09
CA LEU A 166 -3.39 15.32 -2.54
C LEU A 166 -3.92 14.05 -3.20
N LEU A 167 -4.95 14.20 -4.03
CA LEU A 167 -5.54 13.10 -4.77
C LEU A 167 -4.85 12.96 -6.13
N TYR A 168 -4.38 11.76 -6.40
CA TYR A 168 -3.82 11.33 -7.68
C TYR A 168 -4.61 10.18 -8.25
N SER A 169 -4.64 10.03 -9.56
CA SER A 169 -5.28 8.90 -10.24
C SER A 169 -4.49 8.43 -11.45
N LEU A 170 -4.69 7.16 -11.79
CA LEU A 170 -4.23 6.53 -13.02
C LEU A 170 -5.40 5.76 -13.65
N LEU A 171 -5.60 5.94 -14.94
CA LEU A 171 -6.60 5.20 -15.71
C LEU A 171 -5.95 3.99 -16.40
N GLN A 172 -6.72 2.93 -16.60
CA GLN A 172 -6.23 1.70 -17.22
C GLN A 172 -5.57 1.94 -18.60
N PRO A 173 -6.07 2.81 -19.50
CA PRO A 173 -5.39 3.09 -20.78
C PRO A 173 -4.07 3.88 -20.65
N GLU A 174 -3.82 4.49 -19.50
CA GLU A 174 -2.58 5.25 -19.21
C GLU A 174 -1.50 4.38 -18.57
N HIS A 175 -1.88 3.18 -18.10
CA HIS A 175 -0.96 2.26 -17.46
C HIS A 175 -0.04 1.61 -18.50
N THR A 176 1.26 1.76 -18.28
CA THR A 176 2.32 1.08 -19.06
C THR A 176 3.09 0.14 -18.14
N ASP A 177 3.25 -1.11 -18.56
CA ASP A 177 3.99 -2.16 -17.84
C ASP A 177 5.48 -1.82 -17.64
#